data_ec8ea5832e1c5d6f06cdf145a2c1c2f1
#
_entry.id   ec8ea5832e1c5d6f06cdf145a2c1c2f1
#
_cell.length_a   1.000
_cell.length_b   1.000
_cell.length_c   1.000
_cell.angle_alpha   90.00
_cell.angle_beta   90.00
_cell.angle_gamma   90.00
#
_symmetry.space_group_name_H-M   'P 1'
#
loop_
_entity.id
_entity.type
_entity.pdbx_description
1 polymer ?
#
loop_
_entity_poly.entity_id
_entity_poly.type
_entity_poly.pdbx_seq_one_letter_code
_entity_poly.pdbx_strand_id
1 'polypeptide(L)'
;MSSGSEAYLDFYNDDSIIWTAGDNAIGGTRTKKEIIDFAQGILAAFPSGISFNITGITAENERVAVEVSGESTHASGEKYNNKYHFLLKIKNGKILELKEYMDTQLAAKILLGE
;
A
#
# COMPACT_ATOMS: atom_id res chain seq x y z
N MET A 1 -4.04 7.01 -11.96
CA MET A 1 -3.57 6.70 -13.32
C MET A 1 -3.03 5.28 -13.37
N SER A 2 -3.46 4.51 -14.33
CA SER A 2 -3.03 3.12 -14.49
C SER A 2 -1.53 3.01 -14.73
N SER A 3 -0.98 3.90 -15.56
CA SER A 3 0.46 3.92 -15.84
C SER A 3 1.29 4.16 -14.59
N GLY A 4 0.82 4.98 -13.67
CA GLY A 4 1.49 5.20 -12.39
C GLY A 4 1.50 3.95 -11.53
N SER A 5 0.39 3.21 -11.50
CA SER A 5 0.28 1.96 -10.75
C SER A 5 1.20 0.88 -11.31
N GLU A 6 1.30 0.80 -12.64
CA GLU A 6 2.18 -0.16 -13.30
C GLU A 6 3.65 0.16 -13.07
N ALA A 7 4.03 1.45 -13.17
CA ALA A 7 5.40 1.88 -12.91
C ALA A 7 5.84 1.56 -11.48
N TYR A 8 4.94 1.69 -10.52
CA TYR A 8 5.21 1.34 -9.13
C TYR A 8 5.64 -0.13 -8.99
N LEU A 9 5.01 -1.03 -9.74
CA LEU A 9 5.32 -2.46 -9.67
C LEU A 9 6.70 -2.81 -10.21
N ASP A 10 7.28 -1.95 -11.06
CA ASP A 10 8.62 -2.17 -11.60
C ASP A 10 9.72 -2.06 -10.55
N PHE A 11 9.44 -1.44 -9.40
CA PHE A 11 10.41 -1.35 -8.31
C PHE A 11 10.52 -2.63 -7.49
N TYR A 12 9.63 -3.60 -7.72
CA TYR A 12 9.66 -4.88 -7.02
C TYR A 12 10.32 -5.95 -7.87
N ASN A 13 11.02 -6.87 -7.22
CA ASN A 13 11.50 -8.12 -7.80
C ASN A 13 10.45 -9.20 -7.57
N ASP A 14 10.59 -10.35 -8.27
CA ASP A 14 9.72 -11.49 -8.01
C ASP A 14 9.89 -12.05 -6.60
N ASP A 15 11.06 -11.83 -5.99
CA ASP A 15 11.37 -12.27 -4.63
C ASP A 15 10.95 -11.24 -3.57
N SER A 16 10.41 -10.10 -3.97
CA SER A 16 10.00 -9.06 -3.02
C SER A 16 8.87 -9.53 -2.14
N ILE A 17 8.91 -9.10 -0.88
CA ILE A 17 7.90 -9.43 0.12
C ILE A 17 7.19 -8.15 0.55
N ILE A 18 5.87 -8.18 0.51
CA ILE A 18 5.04 -7.08 0.96
C ILE A 18 4.23 -7.58 2.15
N TRP A 19 4.45 -6.94 3.30
CA TRP A 19 3.77 -7.31 4.53
C TRP A 19 2.90 -6.17 5.01
N THR A 20 1.65 -6.49 5.37
CA THR A 20 0.69 -5.54 5.90
C THR A 20 0.35 -5.92 7.33
N ALA A 21 0.41 -4.95 8.23
CA ALA A 21 0.05 -5.15 9.63
C ALA A 21 -1.43 -5.43 9.79
N GLY A 22 -1.78 -6.19 10.81
CA GLY A 22 -3.17 -6.43 11.21
C GLY A 22 -3.56 -7.89 11.13
N ASP A 23 -4.62 -8.23 11.87
CA ASP A 23 -5.12 -9.60 11.98
C ASP A 23 -6.35 -9.86 11.11
N ASN A 24 -6.76 -8.87 10.32
CA ASN A 24 -7.89 -9.05 9.39
C ASN A 24 -7.40 -9.60 8.04
N ALA A 25 -8.32 -9.78 7.10
CA ALA A 25 -8.03 -10.40 5.80
C ALA A 25 -7.05 -9.57 4.95
N ILE A 26 -6.86 -8.28 5.26
CA ILE A 26 -5.93 -7.40 4.54
C ILE A 26 -4.50 -7.62 5.03
N GLY A 27 -4.33 -7.98 6.30
CA GLY A 27 -3.01 -8.22 6.89
C GLY A 27 -2.33 -9.46 6.34
N GLY A 28 -1.02 -9.55 6.57
CA GLY A 28 -0.22 -10.70 6.18
C GLY A 28 0.78 -10.41 5.09
N THR A 29 1.43 -11.45 4.61
CA THR A 29 2.52 -11.37 3.64
C THR A 29 2.01 -11.71 2.24
N ARG A 30 2.45 -10.91 1.25
CA ARG A 30 2.10 -11.12 -0.16
C ARG A 30 3.33 -11.03 -1.04
N THR A 31 3.33 -11.80 -2.11
CA THR A 31 4.34 -11.73 -3.17
C THR A 31 3.97 -10.61 -4.15
N LYS A 32 4.90 -10.28 -5.05
CA LYS A 32 4.64 -9.30 -6.12
C LYS A 32 3.41 -9.70 -6.94
N LYS A 33 3.29 -10.98 -7.28
CA LYS A 33 2.15 -11.47 -8.06
C LYS A 33 0.83 -11.27 -7.32
N GLU A 34 0.81 -11.56 -6.02
CA GLU A 34 -0.39 -11.38 -5.21
C GLU A 34 -0.76 -9.90 -5.07
N ILE A 35 0.24 -9.02 -5.02
CA ILE A 35 0.00 -7.57 -4.97
C ILE A 35 -0.59 -7.07 -6.29
N ILE A 36 -0.15 -7.60 -7.42
CA ILE A 36 -0.71 -7.24 -8.73
C ILE A 36 -2.21 -7.57 -8.76
N ASP A 37 -2.57 -8.77 -8.31
CA ASP A 37 -3.97 -9.20 -8.26
C ASP A 37 -4.78 -8.35 -7.28
N PHE A 38 -4.21 -8.06 -6.12
CA PHE A 38 -4.84 -7.23 -5.09
C PHE A 38 -5.07 -5.79 -5.59
N ALA A 39 -4.11 -5.23 -6.33
CA ALA A 39 -4.20 -3.86 -6.84
C ALA A 39 -5.40 -3.67 -7.77
N GLN A 40 -5.75 -4.68 -8.56
CA GLN A 40 -6.92 -4.61 -9.43
C GLN A 40 -8.22 -4.45 -8.63
N GLY A 41 -8.33 -5.16 -7.51
CA GLY A 41 -9.47 -5.03 -6.61
C GLY A 41 -9.54 -3.64 -5.97
N ILE A 42 -8.40 -3.08 -5.61
CA ILE A 42 -8.32 -1.73 -5.04
C ILE A 42 -8.76 -0.69 -6.07
N LEU A 43 -8.33 -0.81 -7.32
CA LEU A 43 -8.75 0.13 -8.37
C LEU A 43 -10.28 0.10 -8.58
N ALA A 44 -10.87 -1.08 -8.52
CA ALA A 44 -12.33 -1.22 -8.63
C ALA A 44 -13.06 -0.62 -7.43
N ALA A 45 -12.47 -0.75 -6.23
CA ALA A 45 -13.07 -0.24 -4.99
C ALA A 45 -12.99 1.29 -4.88
N PHE A 46 -12.03 1.92 -5.57
CA PHE A 46 -11.83 3.37 -5.55
C PHE A 46 -11.84 3.94 -6.96
N PRO A 47 -13.03 4.17 -7.53
CA PRO A 47 -13.15 4.57 -8.94
C PRO A 47 -12.41 5.86 -9.29
N SER A 48 -12.28 6.78 -8.33
CA SER A 48 -11.57 8.05 -8.54
C SER A 48 -10.09 7.97 -8.16
N GLY A 49 -9.60 6.78 -7.79
CA GLY A 49 -8.23 6.57 -7.35
C GLY A 49 -7.99 7.02 -5.92
N ILE A 50 -6.74 6.89 -5.49
CA ILE A 50 -6.30 7.29 -4.16
C ILE A 50 -5.20 8.34 -4.33
N SER A 51 -5.36 9.48 -3.66
CA SER A 51 -4.32 10.52 -3.63
C SER A 51 -3.45 10.29 -2.40
N PHE A 52 -2.13 10.25 -2.60
CA PHE A 52 -1.16 10.11 -1.52
C PHE A 52 -0.36 11.38 -1.36
N ASN A 53 -0.18 11.80 -0.11
CA ASN A 53 0.67 12.93 0.24
C ASN A 53 1.75 12.43 1.21
N ILE A 54 3.01 12.50 0.77
CA ILE A 54 4.14 12.09 1.60
C ILE A 54 4.42 13.22 2.59
N THR A 55 4.35 12.90 3.89
CA THR A 55 4.53 13.87 4.96
C THR A 55 5.90 13.79 5.61
N GLY A 56 6.64 12.72 5.40
CA GLY A 56 7.98 12.56 5.95
C GLY A 56 8.71 11.39 5.35
N ILE A 57 10.03 11.51 5.20
CA ILE A 57 10.90 10.44 4.72
C ILE A 57 12.15 10.44 5.58
N THR A 58 12.51 9.27 6.10
CA THR A 58 13.75 9.06 6.85
C THR A 58 14.44 7.83 6.31
N ALA A 59 15.73 7.95 6.01
CA ALA A 59 16.50 6.86 5.45
C ALA A 59 17.73 6.57 6.30
N GLU A 60 18.03 5.28 6.47
CA GLU A 60 19.22 4.80 7.15
C GLU A 60 19.68 3.52 6.48
N ASN A 61 20.89 3.51 5.93
CA ASN A 61 21.43 2.38 5.19
C ASN A 61 20.51 1.99 4.03
N GLU A 62 20.03 0.75 4.01
CA GLU A 62 19.12 0.25 2.97
C GLU A 62 17.64 0.41 3.36
N ARG A 63 17.36 1.02 4.49
CA ARG A 63 15.99 1.17 5.01
C ARG A 63 15.47 2.59 4.82
N VAL A 64 14.24 2.70 4.33
CA VAL A 64 13.56 3.99 4.13
C VAL A 64 12.20 3.92 4.80
N ALA A 65 11.96 4.86 5.72
CA ALA A 65 10.67 5.00 6.39
C ALA A 65 9.93 6.18 5.75
N VAL A 66 8.68 5.95 5.33
CA VAL A 66 7.87 6.95 4.64
C VAL A 66 6.53 7.10 5.35
N GLU A 67 6.21 8.31 5.76
CA GLU A 67 4.91 8.63 6.33
C GLU A 67 4.04 9.24 5.24
N VAL A 68 2.81 8.74 5.11
CA VAL A 68 1.92 9.09 4.01
C VAL A 68 0.50 9.31 4.51
N SER A 69 -0.14 10.37 4.00
CA SER A 69 -1.57 10.61 4.17
C SER A 69 -2.28 10.24 2.88
N GLY A 70 -3.29 9.39 2.95
CA GLY A 70 -4.10 9.03 1.80
C GLY A 70 -5.46 9.67 1.83
N GLU A 71 -5.98 10.05 0.68
CA GLU A 71 -7.34 10.55 0.51
C GLU A 71 -8.01 9.82 -0.62
N SER A 72 -9.19 9.28 -0.35
CA SER A 72 -9.96 8.56 -1.37
C SER A 72 -11.41 8.44 -0.96
N THR A 73 -12.24 8.10 -1.95
CA THR A 73 -13.66 7.81 -1.72
C THR A 73 -13.94 6.42 -2.26
N HIS A 74 -14.40 5.55 -1.39
CA HIS A 74 -14.78 4.18 -1.74
C HIS A 74 -16.01 4.19 -2.66
N ALA A 75 -16.19 3.12 -3.43
CA ALA A 75 -17.35 2.97 -4.32
C ALA A 75 -18.68 3.11 -3.60
N SER A 76 -18.73 2.84 -2.30
CA SER A 76 -19.91 3.05 -1.46
C SER A 76 -20.22 4.52 -1.18
N GLY A 77 -19.33 5.44 -1.51
CA GLY A 77 -19.43 6.85 -1.18
C GLY A 77 -18.76 7.23 0.13
N GLU A 78 -18.27 6.26 0.89
CA GLU A 78 -17.59 6.53 2.16
C GLU A 78 -16.17 7.02 1.95
N LYS A 79 -15.73 7.95 2.78
CA LYS A 79 -14.35 8.43 2.76
C LYS A 79 -13.41 7.39 3.33
N TYR A 80 -12.29 7.19 2.64
CA TYR A 80 -11.22 6.31 3.10
C TYR A 80 -9.91 7.09 3.16
N ASN A 81 -9.81 7.97 4.17
CA ASN A 81 -8.64 8.83 4.37
C ASN A 81 -7.72 8.17 5.40
N ASN A 82 -6.96 7.16 4.95
CA ASN A 82 -6.09 6.41 5.84
C ASN A 82 -4.71 7.07 5.97
N LYS A 83 -4.05 6.78 7.07
CA LYS A 83 -2.69 7.19 7.34
C LYS A 83 -1.81 5.96 7.25
N TYR A 84 -0.65 6.12 6.61
CA TYR A 84 0.25 5.01 6.35
C TYR A 84 1.65 5.31 6.87
N HIS A 85 2.30 4.26 7.32
CA HIS A 85 3.74 4.26 7.54
C HIS A 85 4.30 3.07 6.76
N PHE A 86 5.14 3.36 5.77
CA PHE A 86 5.80 2.32 4.99
C PHE A 86 7.25 2.22 5.41
N LEU A 87 7.70 1.00 5.68
CA LEU A 87 9.11 0.74 5.92
C LEU A 87 9.63 -0.13 4.78
N LEU A 88 10.51 0.44 3.98
CA LEU A 88 11.05 -0.20 2.80
C LEU A 88 12.49 -0.66 3.04
N LYS A 89 12.82 -1.85 2.55
CA LYS A 89 14.19 -2.30 2.44
C LYS A 89 14.54 -2.28 0.95
N ILE A 90 15.52 -1.48 0.58
CA ILE A 90 15.89 -1.25 -0.81
C ILE A 90 17.28 -1.82 -1.06
N LYS A 91 17.44 -2.55 -2.16
CA LYS A 91 18.71 -3.10 -2.57
C LYS A 91 18.81 -3.05 -4.09
N ASN A 92 19.95 -2.52 -4.58
CA ASN A 92 20.21 -2.41 -6.03
C ASN A 92 19.09 -1.71 -6.80
N GLY A 93 18.51 -0.65 -6.18
CA GLY A 93 17.45 0.13 -6.81
C GLY A 93 16.08 -0.53 -6.80
N LYS A 94 15.93 -1.66 -6.12
CA LYS A 94 14.66 -2.38 -6.04
C LYS A 94 14.20 -2.51 -4.60
N ILE A 95 12.87 -2.59 -4.42
CA ILE A 95 12.27 -2.83 -3.11
C ILE A 95 12.33 -4.33 -2.82
N LEU A 96 13.14 -4.70 -1.84
CA LEU A 96 13.26 -6.08 -1.42
C LEU A 96 12.14 -6.48 -0.46
N GLU A 97 11.77 -5.56 0.42
CA GLU A 97 10.72 -5.77 1.41
C GLU A 97 9.98 -4.46 1.65
N LEU A 98 8.67 -4.53 1.72
CA LEU A 98 7.82 -3.42 2.12
C LEU A 98 6.99 -3.87 3.32
N LYS A 99 7.04 -3.10 4.40
CA LYS A 99 6.15 -3.28 5.55
C LYS A 99 5.18 -2.11 5.57
N GLU A 100 3.89 -2.42 5.54
CA GLU A 100 2.84 -1.43 5.49
C GLU A 100 2.07 -1.41 6.81
N TYR A 101 2.04 -0.24 7.44
CA TYR A 101 1.27 0.01 8.66
C TYR A 101 0.22 1.07 8.35
N MET A 102 -0.97 0.88 8.88
CA MET A 102 -2.08 1.80 8.62
C MET A 102 -3.11 1.70 9.75
N ASP A 103 -4.14 2.53 9.70
CA ASP A 103 -5.32 2.33 10.55
C ASP A 103 -6.08 1.12 10.03
N THR A 104 -5.85 -0.03 10.65
CA THR A 104 -6.43 -1.30 10.24
C THR A 104 -7.92 -1.41 10.56
N GLN A 105 -8.39 -0.66 11.55
CA GLN A 105 -9.82 -0.61 11.88
C GLN A 105 -10.59 0.09 10.76
N LEU A 106 -10.08 1.22 10.27
CA LEU A 106 -10.68 1.92 9.14
C LEU A 106 -10.65 1.06 7.88
N ALA A 107 -9.51 0.39 7.64
CA ALA A 107 -9.37 -0.51 6.49
C ALA A 107 -10.41 -1.63 6.55
N ALA A 108 -10.60 -2.26 7.71
CA ALA A 108 -11.58 -3.33 7.86
C ALA A 108 -13.00 -2.82 7.62
N LYS A 109 -13.33 -1.65 8.15
CA LYS A 109 -14.66 -1.07 7.99
C LYS A 109 -14.98 -0.81 6.52
N ILE A 110 -14.09 -0.18 5.80
CA ILE A 110 -14.36 0.28 4.44
C ILE A 110 -14.11 -0.83 3.40
N LEU A 111 -12.99 -1.54 3.52
CA LEU A 111 -12.59 -2.52 2.51
C LEU A 111 -13.24 -3.89 2.72
N LEU A 112 -13.51 -4.26 3.97
CA LEU A 112 -14.07 -5.57 4.31
C LEU A 112 -15.53 -5.49 4.74
N GLY A 113 -16.09 -4.29 4.92
CA GLY A 113 -17.47 -4.11 5.35
C GLY A 113 -17.73 -4.51 6.80
N GLU A 114 -16.71 -4.48 7.62
CA GLU A 114 -16.80 -4.88 9.04
C GLU A 114 -17.13 -3.75 10.01
#